data_95a75fb60df2006a37e6a09018c2f938
#
_entry.id   95a75fb60df2006a37e6a09018c2f938
#
_cell.length_a   1.000
_cell.length_b   1.000
_cell.length_c   1.000
_cell.angle_alpha   90.00
_cell.angle_beta   90.00
_cell.angle_gamma   90.00
#
_symmetry.space_group_name_H-M   'P 1'
#
loop_
_entity.id
_entity.type
_entity.pdbx_description
1 polymer ?
#
loop_
_entity_poly.entity_id
_entity_poly.type
_entity_poly.pdbx_seq_one_letter_code
_entity_poly.pdbx_strand_id
1 'polypeptide(L)'
;MRKFVLLAALFSPLALADAISVAANSVLRLPNKSSVVHLQRLEVADSATLVLPASLVELKVDELHLGNQARIAIVPAEQALSIEVGQAQLGEGSEIAAHGAPGTYERVARPGRDLALRIQALQAEQLAIDARGGAGAPGYVGLDGGNGKPGGCTWGQASRGANGDNGGNGHDGAAGGRVRLALPGSFPAEQIKVKLDGGAPGVAGAPGKPGAGGASKGCLVYRTDAGATGKPGQPGQTGLAGANGELILQRL
;
A
#
# COMPACT_ATOMS: atom_id res chain seq x y z
N MET A 1 25.95 -67.61 29.74
CA MET A 1 25.30 -67.35 28.45
C MET A 1 24.46 -66.08 28.60
N ARG A 2 24.99 -64.90 28.18
CA ARG A 2 24.29 -63.61 28.27
C ARG A 2 23.62 -63.36 26.92
N LYS A 3 22.27 -63.34 26.93
CA LYS A 3 21.47 -63.01 25.75
C LYS A 3 21.43 -61.48 25.60
N PHE A 4 22.10 -60.93 24.62
CA PHE A 4 21.94 -59.55 24.17
C PHE A 4 20.64 -59.46 23.35
N VAL A 5 19.65 -58.69 23.85
CA VAL A 5 18.47 -58.31 23.08
C VAL A 5 18.81 -56.97 22.41
N LEU A 6 18.98 -57.02 21.09
CA LEU A 6 19.13 -55.82 20.24
C LEU A 6 17.74 -55.18 20.08
N LEU A 7 17.55 -54.05 20.76
CA LEU A 7 16.36 -53.20 20.56
C LEU A 7 16.61 -52.34 19.28
N ALA A 8 16.07 -52.78 18.15
CA ALA A 8 16.03 -51.97 16.96
C ALA A 8 15.04 -50.82 17.11
N ALA A 9 15.54 -49.63 17.39
CA ALA A 9 14.74 -48.40 17.35
C ALA A 9 14.38 -48.10 15.91
N LEU A 10 13.12 -48.32 15.56
CA LEU A 10 12.52 -47.84 14.31
C LEU A 10 12.44 -46.31 14.37
N PHE A 11 13.44 -45.63 13.84
CA PHE A 11 13.32 -44.22 13.47
C PHE A 11 12.41 -44.16 12.26
N SER A 12 11.12 -43.95 12.49
CA SER A 12 10.23 -43.42 11.45
C SER A 12 10.71 -42.01 11.12
N PRO A 13 11.05 -41.69 9.85
CA PRO A 13 11.23 -40.31 9.47
C PRO A 13 9.86 -39.65 9.69
N LEU A 14 9.78 -38.76 10.68
CA LEU A 14 8.69 -37.80 10.78
C LEU A 14 8.75 -36.99 9.49
N ALA A 15 7.88 -37.31 8.54
CA ALA A 15 7.60 -36.41 7.44
C ALA A 15 7.11 -35.11 8.09
N LEU A 16 7.96 -34.10 8.12
CA LEU A 16 7.55 -32.74 8.44
C LEU A 16 6.55 -32.37 7.35
N ALA A 17 5.28 -32.49 7.66
CA ALA A 17 4.25 -31.91 6.82
C ALA A 17 4.52 -30.41 6.76
N ASP A 18 4.84 -29.88 5.59
CA ASP A 18 5.02 -28.44 5.36
C ASP A 18 3.65 -27.74 5.50
N ALA A 19 3.21 -27.60 6.75
CA ALA A 19 1.98 -26.94 7.12
C ALA A 19 2.28 -25.65 7.85
N ILE A 20 1.57 -24.58 7.47
CA ILE A 20 1.61 -23.29 8.16
C ILE A 20 0.23 -23.02 8.73
N SER A 21 0.18 -22.73 10.03
CA SER A 21 -1.03 -22.28 10.71
C SER A 21 -0.78 -20.91 11.35
N VAL A 22 -1.70 -19.97 11.08
CA VAL A 22 -1.69 -18.62 11.66
C VAL A 22 -2.84 -18.55 12.66
N ALA A 23 -2.51 -18.34 13.94
CA ALA A 23 -3.51 -18.28 15.01
C ALA A 23 -4.47 -17.09 14.83
N ALA A 24 -5.68 -17.22 15.34
CA ALA A 24 -6.70 -16.17 15.26
C ALA A 24 -6.19 -14.82 15.83
N ASN A 25 -6.61 -13.72 15.21
CA ASN A 25 -6.22 -12.35 15.57
C ASN A 25 -4.70 -12.10 15.57
N SER A 26 -3.93 -12.89 14.83
CA SER A 26 -2.47 -12.76 14.76
C SER A 26 -1.99 -12.42 13.35
N VAL A 27 -0.74 -11.95 13.27
CA VAL A 27 -0.08 -11.63 12.00
C VAL A 27 1.18 -12.46 11.89
N LEU A 28 1.27 -13.29 10.86
CA LEU A 28 2.47 -14.05 10.51
C LEU A 28 3.06 -13.51 9.23
N ARG A 29 4.36 -13.20 9.23
CA ARG A 29 5.09 -12.85 8.01
C ARG A 29 5.95 -14.02 7.60
N LEU A 30 5.79 -14.46 6.35
CA LEU A 30 6.71 -15.45 5.78
C LEU A 30 8.12 -14.87 5.63
N PRO A 31 9.16 -15.66 5.91
CA PRO A 31 10.55 -15.21 5.75
C PRO A 31 10.87 -14.93 4.28
N ASN A 32 11.69 -13.92 4.04
CA ASN A 32 12.10 -13.47 2.69
C ASN A 32 13.26 -14.31 2.13
N LYS A 33 13.21 -15.64 2.26
CA LYS A 33 14.33 -16.54 1.92
C LYS A 33 14.15 -17.32 0.62
N SER A 34 12.91 -17.50 0.18
CA SER A 34 12.59 -18.34 -0.98
C SER A 34 11.68 -17.60 -1.93
N SER A 35 11.91 -17.79 -3.23
CA SER A 35 11.01 -17.28 -4.29
C SER A 35 9.86 -18.24 -4.59
N VAL A 36 10.01 -19.51 -4.21
CA VAL A 36 9.01 -20.57 -4.38
C VAL A 36 8.76 -21.23 -3.04
N VAL A 37 7.50 -21.41 -2.69
CA VAL A 37 7.06 -22.09 -1.47
C VAL A 37 5.99 -23.12 -1.83
N HIS A 38 6.16 -24.35 -1.34
CA HIS A 38 5.21 -25.41 -1.43
C HIS A 38 4.73 -25.79 -0.04
N LEU A 39 3.42 -25.85 0.15
CA LEU A 39 2.78 -26.23 1.41
C LEU A 39 1.72 -27.28 1.13
N GLN A 40 1.66 -28.30 1.96
CA GLN A 40 0.54 -29.24 1.95
C GLN A 40 -0.70 -28.58 2.51
N ARG A 41 -0.55 -27.78 3.59
CA ARG A 41 -1.65 -27.09 4.24
C ARG A 41 -1.28 -25.69 4.67
N LEU A 42 -2.15 -24.76 4.35
CA LEU A 42 -2.09 -23.37 4.82
C LEU A 42 -3.40 -23.01 5.50
N GLU A 43 -3.32 -22.73 6.79
CA GLU A 43 -4.46 -22.32 7.60
C GLU A 43 -4.23 -20.93 8.16
N VAL A 44 -5.16 -20.01 7.86
CA VAL A 44 -5.19 -18.66 8.43
C VAL A 44 -6.50 -18.55 9.20
N ALA A 45 -6.43 -18.58 10.51
CA ALA A 45 -7.61 -18.57 11.37
C ALA A 45 -8.35 -17.22 11.33
N ASP A 46 -9.49 -17.12 12.00
CA ASP A 46 -10.36 -15.94 12.00
C ASP A 46 -9.60 -14.64 12.34
N SER A 47 -9.84 -13.60 11.56
CA SER A 47 -9.24 -12.27 11.72
C SER A 47 -7.70 -12.28 11.73
N ALA A 48 -7.06 -13.35 11.29
CA ALA A 48 -5.61 -13.45 11.18
C ALA A 48 -5.10 -12.95 9.81
N THR A 49 -3.84 -12.54 9.77
CA THR A 49 -3.21 -12.05 8.54
C THR A 49 -1.91 -12.80 8.28
N LEU A 50 -1.82 -13.42 7.10
CA LEU A 50 -0.57 -13.94 6.56
C LEU A 50 0.03 -12.93 5.61
N VAL A 51 1.29 -12.52 5.85
CA VAL A 51 2.01 -11.58 4.98
C VAL A 51 2.99 -12.32 4.10
N LEU A 52 2.76 -12.29 2.78
CA LEU A 52 3.65 -12.85 1.77
C LEU A 52 4.70 -11.83 1.35
N PRO A 53 6.01 -12.19 1.36
CA PRO A 53 7.10 -11.26 1.04
C PRO A 53 7.17 -10.90 -0.44
N ALA A 54 7.83 -9.78 -0.75
CA ALA A 54 8.02 -9.31 -2.12
C ALA A 54 8.84 -10.28 -3.00
N SER A 55 9.75 -11.05 -2.40
CA SER A 55 10.60 -12.03 -3.10
C SER A 55 9.84 -13.27 -3.56
N LEU A 56 8.66 -13.55 -2.99
CA LEU A 56 7.88 -14.73 -3.35
C LEU A 56 7.25 -14.52 -4.73
N VAL A 57 7.49 -15.44 -5.65
CA VAL A 57 6.92 -15.43 -7.01
C VAL A 57 5.97 -16.60 -7.26
N GLU A 58 6.10 -17.67 -6.47
CA GLU A 58 5.24 -18.85 -6.59
C GLU A 58 4.89 -19.41 -5.21
N LEU A 59 3.60 -19.64 -4.99
CA LEU A 59 3.05 -20.30 -3.80
C LEU A 59 2.14 -21.44 -4.26
N LYS A 60 2.51 -22.66 -3.91
CA LYS A 60 1.65 -23.84 -4.11
C LYS A 60 1.13 -24.34 -2.78
N VAL A 61 -0.17 -24.59 -2.71
CA VAL A 61 -0.86 -25.06 -1.50
C VAL A 61 -1.83 -26.15 -1.89
N ASP A 62 -1.72 -27.33 -1.29
CA ASP A 62 -2.67 -28.40 -1.57
C ASP A 62 -4.02 -28.08 -0.91
N GLU A 63 -4.01 -27.68 0.37
CA GLU A 63 -5.19 -27.31 1.15
C GLU A 63 -5.04 -25.91 1.73
N LEU A 64 -5.89 -24.98 1.30
CA LEU A 64 -5.97 -23.62 1.82
C LEU A 64 -7.24 -23.45 2.64
N HIS A 65 -7.09 -23.04 3.90
CA HIS A 65 -8.20 -22.65 4.76
C HIS A 65 -8.03 -21.21 5.24
N LEU A 66 -8.96 -20.34 4.86
CA LEU A 66 -9.07 -18.99 5.38
C LEU A 66 -10.32 -18.90 6.27
N GLY A 67 -10.14 -18.56 7.52
CA GLY A 67 -11.24 -18.29 8.46
C GLY A 67 -12.00 -17.02 8.12
N ASN A 68 -12.97 -16.66 8.93
CA ASN A 68 -13.75 -15.44 8.75
C ASN A 68 -12.85 -14.21 8.92
N GLN A 69 -12.97 -13.23 8.00
CA GLN A 69 -12.16 -12.01 7.98
C GLN A 69 -10.64 -12.27 7.94
N ALA A 70 -10.23 -13.50 7.60
CA ALA A 70 -8.82 -13.83 7.43
C ALA A 70 -8.25 -13.15 6.17
N ARG A 71 -6.97 -12.79 6.24
CA ARG A 71 -6.34 -12.04 5.16
C ARG A 71 -5.00 -12.63 4.73
N ILE A 72 -4.82 -12.79 3.42
CA ILE A 72 -3.50 -12.98 2.82
C ILE A 72 -3.06 -11.62 2.27
N ALA A 73 -2.09 -10.98 2.94
CA ALA A 73 -1.53 -9.69 2.52
C ALA A 73 -0.25 -9.91 1.71
N ILE A 74 -0.24 -9.44 0.47
CA ILE A 74 0.86 -9.63 -0.47
C ILE A 74 1.64 -8.31 -0.55
N VAL A 75 2.95 -8.35 -0.26
CA VAL A 75 3.79 -7.16 -0.34
C VAL A 75 3.95 -6.73 -1.81
N PRO A 76 3.77 -5.43 -2.14
CA PRO A 76 3.94 -4.92 -3.49
C PRO A 76 5.33 -5.22 -4.07
N ALA A 77 5.38 -5.76 -5.27
CA ALA A 77 6.59 -6.08 -6.01
C ALA A 77 6.34 -5.92 -7.52
N GLU A 78 7.40 -5.76 -8.29
CA GLU A 78 7.31 -5.68 -9.76
C GLU A 78 7.00 -7.06 -10.39
N GLN A 79 7.47 -8.12 -9.74
CA GLN A 79 7.24 -9.48 -10.21
C GLN A 79 5.84 -9.94 -9.85
N ALA A 80 5.15 -10.56 -10.80
CA ALA A 80 3.87 -11.20 -10.57
C ALA A 80 4.00 -12.33 -9.53
N LEU A 81 2.93 -12.57 -8.77
CA LEU A 81 2.83 -13.73 -7.87
C LEU A 81 1.87 -14.75 -8.45
N SER A 82 2.34 -15.98 -8.59
CA SER A 82 1.49 -17.13 -8.91
C SER A 82 1.09 -17.87 -7.63
N ILE A 83 -0.20 -18.09 -7.44
CA ILE A 83 -0.75 -18.88 -6.34
C ILE A 83 -1.54 -20.05 -6.95
N GLU A 84 -1.11 -21.25 -6.69
CA GLU A 84 -1.82 -22.47 -7.08
C GLU A 84 -2.37 -23.17 -5.85
N VAL A 85 -3.67 -23.43 -5.85
CA VAL A 85 -4.37 -24.08 -4.73
C VAL A 85 -5.14 -25.29 -5.24
N GLY A 86 -4.93 -26.44 -4.59
CA GLY A 86 -5.70 -27.65 -4.85
C GLY A 86 -7.13 -27.51 -4.35
N GLN A 87 -7.30 -27.37 -3.05
CA GLN A 87 -8.60 -27.18 -2.40
C GLN A 87 -8.57 -25.92 -1.55
N ALA A 88 -9.56 -25.06 -1.70
CA ALA A 88 -9.69 -23.84 -0.90
C ALA A 88 -11.04 -23.80 -0.19
N GLN A 89 -11.01 -23.47 1.10
CA GLN A 89 -12.16 -23.12 1.92
C GLN A 89 -11.97 -21.69 2.42
N LEU A 90 -12.88 -20.80 2.05
CA LEU A 90 -12.80 -19.38 2.39
C LEU A 90 -13.99 -18.99 3.26
N GLY A 91 -13.71 -18.50 4.46
CA GLY A 91 -14.69 -17.95 5.38
C GLY A 91 -15.23 -16.59 4.94
N GLU A 92 -16.31 -16.16 5.56
CA GLU A 92 -16.96 -14.89 5.28
C GLU A 92 -16.00 -13.71 5.50
N GLY A 93 -15.98 -12.77 4.55
CA GLY A 93 -15.14 -11.57 4.62
C GLY A 93 -13.64 -11.83 4.49
N SER A 94 -13.21 -13.06 4.15
CA SER A 94 -11.81 -13.34 3.86
C SER A 94 -11.36 -12.64 2.57
N GLU A 95 -10.07 -12.21 2.52
CA GLU A 95 -9.56 -11.39 1.42
C GLU A 95 -8.12 -11.76 1.04
N ILE A 96 -7.85 -11.78 -0.26
CA ILE A 96 -6.48 -11.81 -0.81
C ILE A 96 -6.13 -10.39 -1.24
N ALA A 97 -5.21 -9.74 -0.50
CA ALA A 97 -4.85 -8.35 -0.70
C ALA A 97 -3.47 -8.22 -1.35
N ALA A 98 -3.46 -7.79 -2.61
CA ALA A 98 -2.27 -7.53 -3.44
C ALA A 98 -2.17 -6.03 -3.81
N HIS A 99 -2.80 -5.16 -3.01
CA HIS A 99 -2.83 -3.73 -3.31
C HIS A 99 -1.44 -3.08 -3.25
N GLY A 100 -1.28 -2.01 -4.04
CA GLY A 100 -0.07 -1.20 -4.08
C GLY A 100 0.17 -0.42 -2.79
N ALA A 101 1.35 0.13 -2.66
CA ALA A 101 1.69 0.99 -1.53
C ALA A 101 1.46 2.47 -1.88
N PRO A 102 0.92 3.27 -0.96
CA PRO A 102 0.78 4.70 -1.17
C PRO A 102 2.15 5.38 -1.32
N GLY A 103 2.18 6.44 -2.09
CA GLY A 103 3.33 7.30 -2.22
C GLY A 103 3.61 8.09 -0.95
N THR A 104 4.85 8.50 -0.80
CA THR A 104 5.32 9.45 0.22
C THR A 104 6.10 10.56 -0.46
N TYR A 105 6.58 11.55 0.29
CA TYR A 105 7.46 12.59 -0.29
C TYR A 105 8.77 12.04 -0.87
N GLU A 106 9.21 10.88 -0.39
CA GLU A 106 10.47 10.25 -0.79
C GLU A 106 10.27 9.12 -1.82
N ARG A 107 9.08 8.56 -1.91
CA ARG A 107 8.79 7.38 -2.73
C ARG A 107 7.51 7.58 -3.52
N VAL A 108 7.56 7.23 -4.79
CA VAL A 108 6.36 7.18 -5.63
C VAL A 108 5.41 6.08 -5.17
N ALA A 109 4.13 6.26 -5.44
CA ALA A 109 3.13 5.22 -5.21
C ALA A 109 3.48 3.96 -6.01
N ARG A 110 3.18 2.80 -5.44
CA ARG A 110 3.42 1.51 -6.11
C ARG A 110 2.12 0.95 -6.67
N PRO A 111 2.17 0.29 -7.82
CA PRO A 111 1.00 -0.38 -8.39
C PRO A 111 0.55 -1.56 -7.53
N GLY A 112 -0.69 -1.99 -7.71
CA GLY A 112 -1.16 -3.29 -7.25
C GLY A 112 -0.30 -4.39 -7.88
N ARG A 113 -0.01 -5.44 -7.09
CA ARG A 113 0.82 -6.54 -7.60
C ARG A 113 0.02 -7.39 -8.57
N ASP A 114 0.62 -7.74 -9.68
CA ASP A 114 0.06 -8.70 -10.62
C ASP A 114 -0.06 -10.08 -9.95
N LEU A 115 -1.24 -10.68 -10.07
CA LEU A 115 -1.60 -11.94 -9.42
C LEU A 115 -2.13 -12.95 -10.44
N ALA A 116 -1.58 -14.16 -10.43
CA ALA A 116 -2.16 -15.32 -11.11
C ALA A 116 -2.64 -16.30 -10.02
N LEU A 117 -3.96 -16.47 -9.88
CA LEU A 117 -4.57 -17.35 -8.88
C LEU A 117 -5.29 -18.49 -9.60
N ARG A 118 -4.88 -19.71 -9.34
CA ARG A 118 -5.49 -20.94 -9.83
C ARG A 118 -6.01 -21.76 -8.66
N ILE A 119 -7.29 -22.06 -8.62
CA ILE A 119 -7.92 -22.89 -7.59
C ILE A 119 -8.67 -24.04 -8.28
N GLN A 120 -8.37 -25.27 -7.92
CA GLN A 120 -8.98 -26.45 -8.55
C GLN A 120 -10.35 -26.77 -7.93
N ALA A 121 -10.48 -26.65 -6.61
CA ALA A 121 -11.75 -26.80 -5.91
C ALA A 121 -11.91 -25.66 -4.91
N LEU A 122 -13.05 -24.94 -4.96
CA LEU A 122 -13.34 -23.77 -4.15
C LEU A 122 -14.66 -23.92 -3.43
N GLN A 123 -14.63 -23.78 -2.11
CA GLN A 123 -15.78 -23.68 -1.24
C GLN A 123 -15.75 -22.30 -0.57
N ALA A 124 -16.62 -21.40 -0.99
CA ALA A 124 -16.70 -20.04 -0.45
C ALA A 124 -18.07 -19.44 -0.82
N GLU A 125 -18.56 -18.53 0.02
CA GLU A 125 -19.67 -17.67 -0.33
C GLU A 125 -19.23 -16.55 -1.27
N GLN A 126 -17.98 -16.08 -1.09
CA GLN A 126 -17.39 -15.00 -1.90
C GLN A 126 -15.88 -15.16 -1.99
N LEU A 127 -15.31 -14.89 -3.17
CA LEU A 127 -13.88 -14.70 -3.37
C LEU A 127 -13.59 -13.21 -3.50
N ALA A 128 -12.93 -12.63 -2.48
CA ALA A 128 -12.55 -11.22 -2.46
C ALA A 128 -11.06 -11.03 -2.75
N ILE A 129 -10.74 -10.19 -3.73
CA ILE A 129 -9.36 -9.84 -4.10
C ILE A 129 -9.25 -8.32 -4.20
N ASP A 130 -8.23 -7.75 -3.57
CA ASP A 130 -7.90 -6.33 -3.65
C ASP A 130 -6.52 -6.15 -4.27
N ALA A 131 -6.46 -5.69 -5.51
CA ALA A 131 -5.22 -5.37 -6.23
C ALA A 131 -5.21 -3.91 -6.72
N ARG A 132 -5.81 -3.00 -5.94
CA ARG A 132 -5.81 -1.56 -6.24
C ARG A 132 -4.41 -0.98 -6.25
N GLY A 133 -4.22 0.10 -7.00
CA GLY A 133 -3.00 0.90 -6.98
C GLY A 133 -2.86 1.72 -5.70
N GLY A 134 -1.63 2.07 -5.34
CA GLY A 134 -1.35 2.97 -4.23
C GLY A 134 -1.70 4.42 -4.57
N ALA A 135 -2.23 5.18 -3.60
CA ALA A 135 -2.52 6.60 -3.77
C ALA A 135 -1.24 7.44 -3.91
N GLY A 136 -1.28 8.49 -4.71
CA GLY A 136 -0.20 9.47 -4.82
C GLY A 136 -0.03 10.29 -3.53
N ALA A 137 1.19 10.71 -3.24
CA ALA A 137 1.47 11.57 -2.10
C ALA A 137 0.94 12.99 -2.35
N PRO A 138 0.45 13.71 -1.32
CA PRO A 138 0.08 15.11 -1.45
C PRO A 138 1.30 15.99 -1.73
N GLY A 139 1.08 17.12 -2.38
CA GLY A 139 2.08 18.17 -2.52
C GLY A 139 2.34 18.86 -1.16
N TYR A 140 3.56 19.35 -0.95
CA TYR A 140 3.89 20.09 0.25
C TYR A 140 3.23 21.48 0.26
N VAL A 141 2.92 21.99 1.44
CA VAL A 141 2.40 23.34 1.61
C VAL A 141 3.53 24.35 1.48
N GLY A 142 3.33 25.40 0.69
CA GLY A 142 4.28 26.49 0.56
C GLY A 142 4.48 27.23 1.88
N LEU A 143 5.68 27.67 2.16
CA LEU A 143 5.99 28.43 3.37
C LEU A 143 5.44 29.86 3.27
N ASP A 144 4.96 30.39 4.39
CA ASP A 144 4.51 31.77 4.48
C ASP A 144 5.70 32.73 4.37
N GLY A 145 5.52 33.83 3.66
CA GLY A 145 6.52 34.87 3.54
C GLY A 145 6.76 35.59 4.86
N GLY A 146 8.01 35.87 5.19
CA GLY A 146 8.38 36.64 6.36
C GLY A 146 7.89 38.09 6.28
N ASN A 147 7.46 38.66 7.42
CA ASN A 147 7.05 40.04 7.50
C ASN A 147 8.25 41.01 7.31
N GLY A 148 7.98 42.12 6.68
CA GLY A 148 8.93 43.22 6.53
C GLY A 148 9.25 43.88 7.86
N LYS A 149 10.45 44.46 7.99
CA LYS A 149 10.87 45.24 9.17
C LYS A 149 10.25 46.64 9.13
N PRO A 150 9.80 47.20 10.27
CA PRO A 150 9.29 48.56 10.32
C PRO A 150 10.39 49.58 9.99
N GLY A 151 10.00 50.74 9.53
CA GLY A 151 10.93 51.85 9.28
C GLY A 151 11.57 52.37 10.56
N GLY A 152 12.76 52.96 10.42
CA GLY A 152 13.51 53.60 11.52
C GLY A 152 13.50 55.14 11.39
N CYS A 153 13.58 55.87 12.52
CA CYS A 153 13.61 57.35 12.49
C CYS A 153 14.99 57.91 12.18
N THR A 154 16.05 57.17 12.32
CA THR A 154 17.42 57.60 12.01
C THR A 154 17.94 56.97 10.71
N TRP A 155 17.60 55.71 10.44
CA TRP A 155 18.03 54.98 9.29
C TRP A 155 16.99 53.93 8.88
N GLY A 156 16.73 53.87 7.60
CA GLY A 156 16.01 52.75 6.97
C GLY A 156 14.53 53.02 6.73
N GLN A 157 14.10 52.75 5.51
CA GLN A 157 12.71 52.65 5.12
C GLN A 157 12.10 51.34 5.64
N ALA A 158 10.77 51.29 5.81
CA ALA A 158 10.11 50.04 6.08
C ALA A 158 10.36 49.04 4.92
N SER A 159 10.74 47.79 5.24
CA SER A 159 11.05 46.81 4.22
C SER A 159 9.77 46.12 3.72
N ARG A 160 9.81 45.66 2.51
CA ARG A 160 8.76 44.84 1.91
C ARG A 160 8.67 43.49 2.65
N GLY A 161 7.46 42.96 2.80
CA GLY A 161 7.24 41.55 3.17
C GLY A 161 7.73 40.60 2.11
N ALA A 162 8.20 39.45 2.51
CA ALA A 162 8.61 38.40 1.59
C ALA A 162 7.39 37.76 0.89
N ASN A 163 7.62 37.21 -0.28
CA ASN A 163 6.58 36.44 -0.94
C ASN A 163 6.39 35.10 -0.22
N GLY A 164 5.17 34.56 -0.23
CA GLY A 164 4.94 33.17 0.12
C GLY A 164 5.50 32.24 -0.95
N ASP A 165 5.91 31.06 -0.54
CA ASP A 165 6.38 30.00 -1.45
C ASP A 165 5.21 29.33 -2.18
N ASN A 166 5.49 28.77 -3.33
CA ASN A 166 4.51 27.98 -4.05
C ASN A 166 4.26 26.66 -3.31
N GLY A 167 3.02 26.17 -3.37
CA GLY A 167 2.69 24.81 -2.98
C GLY A 167 3.31 23.80 -3.94
N GLY A 168 3.66 22.62 -3.44
CA GLY A 168 4.17 21.51 -4.25
C GLY A 168 3.07 20.82 -5.06
N ASN A 169 3.44 20.19 -6.15
CA ASN A 169 2.51 19.36 -6.90
C ASN A 169 2.23 18.06 -6.13
N GLY A 170 0.98 17.59 -6.18
CA GLY A 170 0.62 16.24 -5.78
C GLY A 170 1.25 15.23 -6.73
N HIS A 171 1.57 14.05 -6.21
CA HIS A 171 2.12 12.96 -6.99
C HIS A 171 1.00 12.12 -7.62
N ASP A 172 1.33 11.43 -8.71
CA ASP A 172 0.37 10.55 -9.37
C ASP A 172 0.08 9.31 -8.51
N GLY A 173 -1.16 8.82 -8.61
CA GLY A 173 -1.55 7.50 -8.12
C GLY A 173 -0.97 6.40 -9.02
N ALA A 174 -0.73 5.23 -8.46
CA ALA A 174 -0.20 4.09 -9.19
C ALA A 174 -1.33 3.24 -9.79
N ALA A 175 -1.02 2.46 -10.83
CA ALA A 175 -1.99 1.59 -11.48
C ALA A 175 -2.47 0.45 -10.57
N GLY A 176 -3.70 -0.03 -10.77
CA GLY A 176 -4.18 -1.30 -10.25
C GLY A 176 -3.43 -2.48 -10.88
N GLY A 177 -3.35 -3.61 -10.17
CA GLY A 177 -2.67 -4.83 -10.63
C GLY A 177 -3.52 -5.60 -11.66
N ARG A 178 -2.87 -6.45 -12.44
CA ARG A 178 -3.54 -7.41 -13.32
C ARG A 178 -3.80 -8.69 -12.55
N VAL A 179 -5.06 -9.15 -12.55
CA VAL A 179 -5.46 -10.38 -11.86
C VAL A 179 -5.93 -11.41 -12.88
N ARG A 180 -5.26 -12.55 -12.92
CA ARG A 180 -5.67 -13.72 -13.70
C ARG A 180 -6.23 -14.75 -12.75
N LEU A 181 -7.51 -15.09 -12.93
CA LEU A 181 -8.20 -16.09 -12.12
C LEU A 181 -8.50 -17.33 -12.96
N ALA A 182 -8.09 -18.50 -12.48
CA ALA A 182 -8.49 -19.78 -13.03
C ALA A 182 -9.27 -20.54 -11.94
N LEU A 183 -10.61 -20.63 -12.09
CA LEU A 183 -11.52 -21.16 -11.09
C LEU A 183 -12.38 -22.29 -11.65
N PRO A 184 -12.89 -23.21 -10.77
CA PRO A 184 -13.86 -24.23 -11.17
C PRO A 184 -15.06 -23.62 -11.89
N GLY A 185 -15.50 -24.27 -12.96
CA GLY A 185 -16.68 -23.82 -13.70
C GLY A 185 -17.96 -23.74 -12.86
N SER A 186 -18.02 -24.47 -11.75
CA SER A 186 -19.13 -24.47 -10.79
C SER A 186 -19.20 -23.25 -9.89
N PHE A 187 -18.12 -22.46 -9.75
CA PHE A 187 -18.12 -21.28 -8.87
C PHE A 187 -18.81 -20.08 -9.57
N PRO A 188 -19.87 -19.49 -8.97
CA PRO A 188 -20.62 -18.41 -9.61
C PRO A 188 -19.79 -17.13 -9.79
N ALA A 189 -19.94 -16.47 -10.94
CA ALA A 189 -19.23 -15.23 -11.23
C ALA A 189 -19.62 -14.07 -10.30
N GLU A 190 -20.87 -14.05 -9.85
CA GLU A 190 -21.42 -13.03 -8.95
C GLU A 190 -20.78 -13.02 -7.57
N GLN A 191 -20.18 -14.14 -7.18
CA GLN A 191 -19.46 -14.31 -5.92
C GLN A 191 -17.98 -13.88 -6.01
N ILE A 192 -17.53 -13.46 -7.19
CA ILE A 192 -16.18 -12.95 -7.40
C ILE A 192 -16.19 -11.43 -7.22
N LYS A 193 -15.47 -10.93 -6.21
CA LYS A 193 -15.31 -9.49 -5.93
C LYS A 193 -13.85 -9.10 -6.08
N VAL A 194 -13.53 -8.41 -7.16
CA VAL A 194 -12.17 -7.96 -7.43
C VAL A 194 -12.14 -6.43 -7.51
N LYS A 195 -11.25 -5.81 -6.71
CA LYS A 195 -10.98 -4.37 -6.72
C LYS A 195 -9.69 -4.13 -7.47
N LEU A 196 -9.75 -3.39 -8.56
CA LEU A 196 -8.63 -3.11 -9.48
C LEU A 196 -8.43 -1.62 -9.75
N ASP A 197 -9.09 -0.76 -8.96
CA ASP A 197 -9.01 0.68 -9.18
C ASP A 197 -7.57 1.17 -9.12
N GLY A 198 -7.23 2.11 -9.99
CA GLY A 198 -6.00 2.86 -9.85
C GLY A 198 -5.98 3.66 -8.56
N GLY A 199 -4.78 3.98 -8.07
CA GLY A 199 -4.61 4.82 -6.89
C GLY A 199 -5.14 6.23 -7.11
N ALA A 200 -5.71 6.83 -6.06
CA ALA A 200 -6.14 8.22 -6.08
C ALA A 200 -4.95 9.17 -6.33
N PRO A 201 -5.16 10.29 -7.03
CA PRO A 201 -4.13 11.29 -7.19
C PRO A 201 -3.79 11.97 -5.86
N GLY A 202 -2.56 12.40 -5.68
CA GLY A 202 -2.15 13.28 -4.60
C GLY A 202 -2.75 14.67 -4.79
N VAL A 203 -3.24 15.25 -3.70
CA VAL A 203 -3.79 16.61 -3.74
C VAL A 203 -2.68 17.64 -3.91
N ALA A 204 -3.00 18.78 -4.54
CA ALA A 204 -2.09 19.90 -4.66
C ALA A 204 -1.74 20.50 -3.29
N GLY A 205 -0.52 20.93 -3.09
CA GLY A 205 -0.10 21.71 -1.93
C GLY A 205 -0.68 23.12 -1.97
N ALA A 206 -1.11 23.62 -0.81
CA ALA A 206 -1.58 24.98 -0.67
C ALA A 206 -0.41 25.99 -0.81
N PRO A 207 -0.65 27.19 -1.36
CA PRO A 207 0.37 28.22 -1.41
C PRO A 207 0.63 28.84 -0.05
N GLY A 208 1.85 29.31 0.17
CA GLY A 208 2.20 30.16 1.31
C GLY A 208 1.56 31.54 1.22
N LYS A 209 1.23 32.11 2.36
CA LYS A 209 0.69 33.48 2.47
C LYS A 209 1.80 34.51 2.26
N PRO A 210 1.49 35.70 1.73
CA PRO A 210 2.46 36.77 1.66
C PRO A 210 2.80 37.30 3.04
N GLY A 211 4.04 37.68 3.27
CA GLY A 211 4.43 38.47 4.44
C GLY A 211 3.89 39.90 4.37
N ALA A 212 3.46 40.41 5.49
CA ALA A 212 3.06 41.81 5.60
C ALA A 212 4.26 42.73 5.38
N GLY A 213 4.04 43.89 4.76
CA GLY A 213 5.05 44.94 4.70
C GLY A 213 5.35 45.51 6.10
N GLY A 214 6.56 46.00 6.30
CA GLY A 214 6.94 46.65 7.53
C GLY A 214 6.04 47.85 7.84
N ALA A 215 5.67 48.02 9.10
CA ALA A 215 4.80 49.13 9.52
C ALA A 215 5.47 50.50 9.29
N SER A 216 4.66 51.49 8.92
CA SER A 216 5.06 52.91 8.94
C SER A 216 5.43 53.33 10.34
N LYS A 217 6.37 54.23 10.49
CA LYS A 217 6.77 54.80 11.80
C LYS A 217 6.70 56.31 11.78
N GLY A 218 5.99 56.89 12.73
CA GLY A 218 5.99 58.32 12.96
C GLY A 218 7.28 58.74 13.67
N CYS A 219 7.91 59.80 13.19
CA CYS A 219 9.08 60.43 13.77
C CYS A 219 8.76 61.90 14.11
N LEU A 220 9.67 62.61 14.79
CA LEU A 220 9.38 63.93 15.33
C LEU A 220 8.92 64.97 14.27
N VAL A 221 9.48 64.91 13.06
CA VAL A 221 9.21 65.85 11.97
C VAL A 221 8.81 65.18 10.64
N TYR A 222 8.74 63.84 10.58
CA TYR A 222 8.33 63.10 9.40
C TYR A 222 7.77 61.72 9.75
N ARG A 223 7.27 61.01 8.76
CA ARG A 223 6.79 59.64 8.87
C ARG A 223 7.42 58.81 7.78
N THR A 224 7.85 57.61 8.11
CA THR A 224 8.29 56.62 7.11
C THR A 224 7.07 55.96 6.52
N ASP A 225 7.10 55.68 5.23
CA ASP A 225 6.05 54.91 4.58
C ASP A 225 6.06 53.44 5.05
N ALA A 226 4.90 52.77 4.95
CA ALA A 226 4.82 51.34 5.17
C ALA A 226 5.48 50.57 4.01
N GLY A 227 6.09 49.47 4.30
CA GLY A 227 6.58 48.54 3.29
C GLY A 227 5.42 47.87 2.52
N ALA A 228 5.64 47.54 1.28
CA ALA A 228 4.66 46.80 0.48
C ALA A 228 4.52 45.37 1.02
N THR A 229 3.31 44.80 0.99
CA THR A 229 3.08 43.38 1.25
C THR A 229 3.73 42.52 0.17
N GLY A 230 4.21 41.32 0.51
CA GLY A 230 4.66 40.32 -0.41
C GLY A 230 3.55 39.88 -1.38
N LYS A 231 3.88 38.94 -2.24
CA LYS A 231 2.88 38.28 -3.09
C LYS A 231 2.59 36.89 -2.50
N PRO A 232 1.34 36.38 -2.59
CA PRO A 232 1.06 35.00 -2.23
C PRO A 232 1.80 34.05 -3.18
N GLY A 233 2.14 32.85 -2.71
CA GLY A 233 2.58 31.76 -3.57
C GLY A 233 1.46 31.32 -4.52
N GLN A 234 1.78 30.38 -5.39
CA GLN A 234 0.80 29.73 -6.25
C GLN A 234 0.48 28.33 -5.69
N PRO A 235 -0.75 27.82 -5.82
CA PRO A 235 -1.04 26.44 -5.47
C PRO A 235 -0.29 25.48 -6.41
N GLY A 236 0.05 24.30 -5.92
CA GLY A 236 0.54 23.22 -6.75
C GLY A 236 -0.53 22.70 -7.71
N GLN A 237 -0.19 21.68 -8.47
CA GLN A 237 -1.13 20.93 -9.31
C GLN A 237 -1.48 19.60 -8.64
N THR A 238 -2.71 19.13 -8.83
CA THR A 238 -3.11 17.78 -8.41
C THR A 238 -2.45 16.77 -9.34
N GLY A 239 -1.98 15.64 -8.80
CA GLY A 239 -1.47 14.54 -9.58
C GLY A 239 -2.55 13.88 -10.45
N LEU A 240 -2.17 12.87 -11.21
CA LEU A 240 -3.09 12.07 -12.03
C LEU A 240 -3.54 10.83 -11.25
N ALA A 241 -4.77 10.36 -11.50
CA ALA A 241 -5.21 9.07 -11.01
C ALA A 241 -4.46 7.94 -11.72
N GLY A 242 -4.17 6.85 -10.99
CA GLY A 242 -3.62 5.64 -11.58
C GLY A 242 -4.60 4.98 -12.55
N ALA A 243 -4.09 4.26 -13.53
CA ALA A 243 -4.94 3.45 -14.40
C ALA A 243 -5.55 2.27 -13.64
N ASN A 244 -6.77 1.87 -14.00
CA ASN A 244 -7.37 0.65 -13.46
C ASN A 244 -6.60 -0.58 -13.94
N GLY A 245 -6.57 -1.63 -13.11
CA GLY A 245 -6.03 -2.94 -13.46
C GLY A 245 -6.99 -3.73 -14.35
N GLU A 246 -6.62 -4.98 -14.65
CA GLU A 246 -7.34 -5.86 -15.54
C GLU A 246 -7.67 -7.20 -14.85
N LEU A 247 -8.89 -7.70 -15.06
CA LEU A 247 -9.33 -9.02 -14.63
C LEU A 247 -9.43 -9.95 -15.83
N ILE A 248 -8.72 -11.08 -15.80
CA ILE A 248 -8.82 -12.15 -16.77
C ILE A 248 -9.35 -13.39 -16.05
N LEU A 249 -10.57 -13.80 -16.36
CA LEU A 249 -11.22 -14.97 -15.76
C LEU A 249 -11.15 -16.15 -16.72
N GLN A 250 -10.64 -17.28 -16.26
CA GLN A 250 -10.63 -18.57 -16.93
C GLN A 250 -11.45 -19.58 -16.14
N ARG A 251 -12.13 -20.47 -16.81
CA ARG A 251 -12.82 -21.62 -16.20
C ARG A 251 -12.02 -22.89 -16.40
N LEU A 252 -11.87 -23.66 -15.32
CA LEU A 252 -11.17 -24.94 -15.30
C LEU A 252 -12.13 -26.06 -15.70
#